data_8b069aae219b62a404830dd8cb9a95d7
#
_entry.id   8b069aae219b62a404830dd8cb9a95d7
#
_cell.length_a   1.000
_cell.length_b   1.000
_cell.length_c   1.000
_cell.angle_alpha   90.00
_cell.angle_beta   90.00
_cell.angle_gamma   90.00
#
_symmetry.space_group_name_H-M   'P 1'
#
loop_
_entity.id
_entity.type
_entity.pdbx_description
1 polymer ?
#
loop_
_entity_poly.entity_id
_entity_poly.type
_entity_poly.pdbx_seq_one_letter_code
_entity_poly.pdbx_strand_id
1 'polypeptide(L)'
;SGGLLSTAGDLVLQGTSDGRFIAFDAASGEILWSVDTGQGIIAPPITYMIDDEQYIAVQVGYGGAYALAGAFPSANKNPAQDGRMLVFKLGGEEMSPPAQSIAKVNPVVPSMTTDALTIARGEYEYHEHCQFCHGAGVIGGGVIPDLRYLDEVGHKTFLGVILGGMHSEKGMASFKDVLSLEQANQIQAYIISQAKLTGVSQEAAED
;
A
#
# COMPACT_ATOMS: atom_id res chain seq x y z
N SER A 1 -0.19 8.53 -11.02
CA SER A 1 0.57 8.01 -12.16
C SER A 1 2.05 8.25 -11.93
N GLY A 2 2.89 7.30 -12.32
CA GLY A 2 4.33 7.46 -12.35
C GLY A 2 4.78 8.53 -13.33
N GLY A 3 6.08 8.82 -13.37
CA GLY A 3 6.64 9.74 -14.36
C GLY A 3 6.53 9.20 -15.78
N LEU A 4 6.83 10.08 -16.74
CA LEU A 4 6.86 9.75 -18.17
C LEU A 4 8.33 9.66 -18.64
N LEU A 5 8.58 8.81 -19.62
CA LEU A 5 9.83 8.74 -20.35
C LEU A 5 9.52 8.84 -21.84
N SER A 6 10.10 9.83 -22.52
CA SER A 6 10.10 9.90 -23.99
C SER A 6 11.42 9.39 -24.54
N THR A 7 11.38 8.75 -25.70
CA THR A 7 12.55 8.20 -26.39
C THR A 7 12.73 8.87 -27.76
N ALA A 8 13.93 8.80 -28.30
CA ALA A 8 14.22 9.28 -29.66
C ALA A 8 13.53 8.45 -30.76
N GLY A 9 12.96 7.29 -30.42
CA GLY A 9 12.18 6.45 -31.33
C GLY A 9 10.69 6.71 -31.25
N ASP A 10 10.28 7.92 -30.88
CA ASP A 10 8.89 8.39 -30.84
C ASP A 10 7.98 7.58 -29.91
N LEU A 11 8.51 7.05 -28.82
CA LEU A 11 7.73 6.41 -27.78
C LEU A 11 7.61 7.29 -26.53
N VAL A 12 6.43 7.26 -25.91
CA VAL A 12 6.20 7.75 -24.55
C VAL A 12 5.82 6.56 -23.66
N LEU A 13 6.58 6.36 -22.59
CA LEU A 13 6.38 5.27 -21.65
C LEU A 13 5.82 5.80 -20.34
N GLN A 14 4.80 5.13 -19.80
CA GLN A 14 4.13 5.51 -18.57
C GLN A 14 3.81 4.31 -17.72
N GLY A 15 4.16 4.40 -16.43
CA GLY A 15 3.60 3.53 -15.40
C GLY A 15 2.32 4.12 -14.80
N THR A 16 1.36 3.28 -14.48
CA THR A 16 0.10 3.69 -13.86
C THR A 16 -0.05 3.11 -12.46
N SER A 17 -0.81 3.77 -11.61
CA SER A 17 -1.06 3.30 -10.23
C SER A 17 -1.90 2.04 -10.16
N ASP A 18 -2.62 1.70 -11.23
CA ASP A 18 -3.39 0.46 -11.35
C ASP A 18 -2.56 -0.73 -11.87
N GLY A 19 -1.26 -0.54 -12.07
CA GLY A 19 -0.30 -1.61 -12.38
C GLY A 19 -0.04 -1.85 -13.85
N ARG A 20 -0.43 -0.95 -14.75
CA ARG A 20 -0.10 -1.06 -16.18
C ARG A 20 1.17 -0.28 -16.52
N PHE A 21 2.04 -0.90 -17.29
CA PHE A 21 3.13 -0.22 -17.96
C PHE A 21 2.78 -0.11 -19.44
N ILE A 22 2.77 1.11 -19.98
CA ILE A 22 2.18 1.42 -21.28
C ILE A 22 3.19 2.17 -22.15
N ALA A 23 3.28 1.79 -23.42
CA ALA A 23 3.98 2.54 -24.45
C ALA A 23 2.96 3.17 -25.41
N PHE A 24 3.10 4.47 -25.61
CA PHE A 24 2.29 5.26 -26.53
C PHE A 24 3.16 5.73 -27.70
N ASP A 25 2.53 5.90 -28.86
CA ASP A 25 3.08 6.71 -29.94
C ASP A 25 3.12 8.18 -29.51
N ALA A 26 4.28 8.82 -29.63
CA ALA A 26 4.48 10.18 -29.11
C ALA A 26 3.71 11.26 -29.90
N ALA A 27 3.37 11.01 -31.15
CA ALA A 27 2.67 11.95 -32.00
C ALA A 27 1.14 11.83 -31.90
N SER A 28 0.63 10.61 -31.90
CA SER A 28 -0.81 10.34 -31.92
C SER A 28 -1.41 10.08 -30.53
N GLY A 29 -0.60 9.63 -29.57
CA GLY A 29 -1.05 9.15 -28.26
C GLY A 29 -1.71 7.77 -28.31
N GLU A 30 -1.60 7.05 -29.43
CA GLU A 30 -2.10 5.70 -29.56
C GLU A 30 -1.32 4.74 -28.65
N ILE A 31 -2.01 3.81 -28.01
CA ILE A 31 -1.38 2.76 -27.22
C ILE A 31 -0.79 1.71 -28.17
N LEU A 32 0.53 1.61 -28.20
CA LEU A 32 1.25 0.63 -29.01
C LEU A 32 1.46 -0.69 -28.28
N TRP A 33 1.62 -0.62 -26.96
CA TRP A 33 1.86 -1.79 -26.12
C TRP A 33 1.47 -1.51 -24.68
N SER A 34 1.07 -2.57 -23.94
CA SER A 34 0.76 -2.48 -22.53
C SER A 34 0.93 -3.84 -21.85
N VAL A 35 1.47 -3.83 -20.63
CA VAL A 35 1.59 -5.03 -19.80
C VAL A 35 1.08 -4.75 -18.39
N ASP A 36 0.41 -5.73 -17.78
CA ASP A 36 0.03 -5.70 -16.36
C ASP A 36 1.23 -6.18 -15.52
N THR A 37 1.71 -5.33 -14.64
CA THR A 37 2.85 -5.62 -13.76
C THR A 37 2.45 -6.21 -12.41
N GLY A 38 1.16 -6.33 -12.16
CA GLY A 38 0.59 -6.87 -10.92
C GLY A 38 0.59 -5.90 -9.74
N GLN A 39 1.30 -4.79 -9.83
CA GLN A 39 1.37 -3.73 -8.80
C GLN A 39 1.46 -2.35 -9.44
N GLY A 40 1.06 -1.31 -8.68
CA GLY A 40 1.15 0.06 -9.14
C GLY A 40 2.57 0.52 -9.45
N ILE A 41 2.68 1.43 -10.41
CA ILE A 41 3.93 2.04 -10.82
C ILE A 41 3.85 3.53 -10.49
N ILE A 42 4.68 3.96 -9.54
CA ILE A 42 4.77 5.34 -9.08
C ILE A 42 6.08 5.99 -9.56
N ALA A 43 7.13 5.18 -9.73
CA ALA A 43 8.42 5.65 -10.21
C ALA A 43 8.40 5.97 -11.72
N PRO A 44 9.17 6.95 -12.18
CA PRO A 44 9.41 7.16 -13.61
C PRO A 44 10.23 6.01 -14.19
N PRO A 45 9.96 5.58 -15.43
CA PRO A 45 10.84 4.65 -16.12
C PRO A 45 12.15 5.34 -16.53
N ILE A 46 13.19 4.53 -16.74
CA ILE A 46 14.48 4.97 -17.30
C ILE A 46 14.80 4.13 -18.53
N THR A 47 15.66 4.65 -19.40
CA THR A 47 16.23 3.89 -20.52
C THR A 47 17.75 3.96 -20.52
N TYR A 48 18.39 2.90 -20.95
CA TYR A 48 19.85 2.77 -21.04
C TYR A 48 20.23 1.79 -22.15
N MET A 49 21.51 1.79 -22.53
CA MET A 49 22.06 0.92 -23.57
C MET A 49 23.06 -0.06 -22.95
N ILE A 50 23.03 -1.32 -23.39
CA ILE A 50 24.08 -2.32 -23.15
C ILE A 50 24.35 -3.01 -24.47
N ASP A 51 25.59 -3.04 -24.92
CA ASP A 51 26.01 -3.70 -26.17
C ASP A 51 25.14 -3.34 -27.38
N ASP A 52 24.88 -2.04 -27.58
CA ASP A 52 24.02 -1.47 -28.61
C ASP A 52 22.53 -1.89 -28.54
N GLU A 53 22.10 -2.59 -27.51
CA GLU A 53 20.71 -2.92 -27.24
C GLU A 53 20.09 -1.93 -26.23
N GLN A 54 18.88 -1.43 -26.53
CA GLN A 54 18.14 -0.55 -25.64
C GLN A 54 17.35 -1.35 -24.63
N TYR A 55 17.49 -0.97 -23.36
CA TYR A 55 16.72 -1.46 -22.24
C TYR A 55 15.88 -0.33 -21.64
N ILE A 56 14.74 -0.70 -21.11
CA ILE A 56 13.84 0.17 -20.34
C ILE A 56 13.62 -0.48 -19.00
N ALA A 57 13.91 0.25 -17.91
CA ALA A 57 13.69 -0.25 -16.57
C ALA A 57 12.65 0.62 -15.85
N VAL A 58 11.79 -0.03 -15.05
CA VAL A 58 10.80 0.63 -14.21
C VAL A 58 10.68 -0.07 -12.88
N GLN A 59 10.63 0.70 -11.81
CA GLN A 59 10.36 0.18 -10.48
C GLN A 59 8.85 0.04 -10.28
N VAL A 60 8.44 -1.16 -9.92
CA VAL A 60 7.05 -1.55 -9.67
C VAL A 60 6.85 -1.76 -8.18
N GLY A 61 5.79 -1.22 -7.63
CA GLY A 61 5.45 -1.31 -6.22
C GLY A 61 5.00 0.04 -5.66
N TYR A 62 4.32 -0.01 -4.53
CA TYR A 62 3.89 1.18 -3.81
C TYR A 62 4.97 1.62 -2.82
N GLY A 63 5.56 2.77 -3.08
CA GLY A 63 6.55 3.38 -2.21
C GLY A 63 6.31 4.87 -2.00
N GLY A 64 7.09 5.46 -1.07
CA GLY A 64 7.07 6.88 -0.79
C GLY A 64 5.74 7.41 -0.26
N ALA A 65 5.56 8.72 -0.36
CA ALA A 65 4.40 9.43 0.19
C ALA A 65 3.05 9.00 -0.43
N TYR A 66 3.06 8.46 -1.63
CA TYR A 66 1.82 7.99 -2.29
C TYR A 66 1.19 6.82 -1.54
N ALA A 67 2.01 5.87 -1.07
CA ALA A 67 1.54 4.76 -0.26
C ALA A 67 1.08 5.21 1.14
N LEU A 68 1.72 6.24 1.69
CA LEU A 68 1.35 6.82 2.98
C LEU A 68 0.02 7.58 2.92
N ALA A 69 -0.28 8.25 1.82
CA ALA A 69 -1.52 9.03 1.66
C ALA A 69 -2.79 8.15 1.56
N GLY A 70 -2.72 6.88 1.88
CA GLY A 70 -3.88 5.98 1.88
C GLY A 70 -4.45 5.77 0.48
N ALA A 71 -3.60 5.84 -0.51
CA ALA A 71 -4.00 5.79 -1.89
C ALA A 71 -4.61 4.44 -2.23
N PHE A 72 -5.89 4.43 -2.32
CA PHE A 72 -6.72 3.58 -3.17
C PHE A 72 -6.56 2.06 -3.01
N PRO A 73 -7.35 1.45 -2.13
CA PRO A 73 -7.46 -0.01 -2.04
C PRO A 73 -7.74 -0.69 -3.39
N SER A 74 -8.42 0.01 -4.31
CA SER A 74 -8.76 -0.49 -5.64
C SER A 74 -7.57 -0.59 -6.59
N ALA A 75 -6.52 0.19 -6.37
CA ALA A 75 -5.31 0.17 -7.20
C ALA A 75 -4.25 -0.82 -6.67
N ASN A 76 -4.36 -1.22 -5.42
CA ASN A 76 -3.43 -2.15 -4.80
C ASN A 76 -4.00 -3.56 -4.80
N LYS A 77 -3.84 -4.26 -5.91
CA LYS A 77 -4.27 -5.66 -6.04
C LYS A 77 -3.53 -6.59 -5.07
N ASN A 78 -2.39 -6.14 -4.53
CA ASN A 78 -1.56 -6.97 -3.67
C ASN A 78 -0.60 -6.12 -2.79
N PRO A 79 -1.08 -5.55 -1.66
CA PRO A 79 -0.29 -4.66 -0.81
C PRO A 79 0.92 -5.31 -0.13
N ALA A 80 0.93 -6.63 -0.03
CA ALA A 80 2.01 -7.37 0.64
C ALA A 80 3.10 -7.86 -0.33
N GLN A 81 3.05 -7.48 -1.62
CA GLN A 81 4.13 -7.81 -2.54
C GLN A 81 5.30 -6.83 -2.39
N ASP A 82 6.52 -7.38 -2.35
CA ASP A 82 7.74 -6.61 -2.42
C ASP A 82 7.85 -5.86 -3.75
N GLY A 83 8.37 -4.64 -3.70
CA GLY A 83 8.67 -3.87 -4.91
C GLY A 83 9.68 -4.61 -5.80
N ARG A 84 9.56 -4.44 -7.12
CA ARG A 84 10.42 -5.08 -8.12
C ARG A 84 10.95 -4.07 -9.11
N MET A 85 12.12 -4.36 -9.68
CA MET A 85 12.60 -3.71 -10.88
C MET A 85 12.27 -4.62 -12.07
N LEU A 86 11.44 -4.13 -12.99
CA LEU A 86 11.20 -4.79 -14.27
C LEU A 86 12.07 -4.15 -15.34
N VAL A 87 12.65 -4.99 -16.19
CA VAL A 87 13.50 -4.57 -17.29
C VAL A 87 12.95 -5.15 -18.58
N PHE A 88 12.76 -4.29 -19.56
CA PHE A 88 12.23 -4.65 -20.87
C PHE A 88 13.27 -4.35 -21.94
N LYS A 89 13.26 -5.13 -23.01
CA LYS A 89 14.00 -4.85 -24.25
C LYS A 89 13.11 -5.12 -25.46
N LEU A 90 13.38 -4.45 -26.56
CA LEU A 90 12.66 -4.68 -27.81
C LEU A 90 12.94 -6.11 -28.32
N GLY A 91 11.88 -6.83 -28.68
CA GLY A 91 11.98 -8.22 -29.10
C GLY A 91 12.29 -9.22 -27.99
N GLY A 92 12.26 -8.80 -26.72
CA GLY A 92 12.37 -9.71 -25.58
C GLY A 92 11.14 -10.61 -25.46
N GLU A 93 11.34 -11.78 -24.87
CA GLU A 93 10.21 -12.68 -24.54
C GLU A 93 9.45 -12.12 -23.35
N GLU A 94 8.11 -12.17 -23.40
CA GLU A 94 7.26 -11.77 -22.28
C GLU A 94 7.37 -12.82 -21.18
N MET A 95 8.00 -12.44 -20.09
CA MET A 95 7.96 -13.20 -18.84
C MET A 95 6.92 -12.56 -17.93
N SER A 96 5.73 -13.12 -17.86
CA SER A 96 4.79 -12.79 -16.78
C SER A 96 5.46 -13.09 -15.43
N PRO A 97 5.64 -12.09 -14.58
CA PRO A 97 6.15 -12.36 -13.26
C PRO A 97 5.21 -13.32 -12.55
N PRO A 98 5.73 -14.38 -11.88
CA PRO A 98 4.88 -15.33 -11.19
C PRO A 98 4.01 -14.59 -10.18
N ALA A 99 2.71 -14.86 -10.19
CA ALA A 99 1.82 -14.39 -9.16
C ALA A 99 2.34 -14.91 -7.81
N GLN A 100 2.81 -14.01 -6.96
CA GLN A 100 3.17 -14.42 -5.60
C GLN A 100 1.87 -14.66 -4.84
N SER A 101 1.65 -15.89 -4.42
CA SER A 101 0.59 -16.20 -3.48
C SER A 101 0.97 -15.63 -2.13
N ILE A 102 0.25 -14.62 -1.66
CA ILE A 102 0.39 -14.16 -0.29
C ILE A 102 -0.33 -15.15 0.60
N ALA A 103 0.36 -15.65 1.61
CA ALA A 103 -0.31 -16.39 2.66
C ALA A 103 -1.39 -15.49 3.27
N LYS A 104 -2.64 -15.93 3.23
CA LYS A 104 -3.73 -15.25 3.90
C LYS A 104 -3.41 -15.22 5.41
N VAL A 105 -3.22 -14.04 5.94
CA VAL A 105 -3.06 -13.82 7.38
C VAL A 105 -4.42 -13.41 7.92
N ASN A 106 -4.98 -14.20 8.81
CA ASN A 106 -6.21 -13.80 9.50
C ASN A 106 -5.88 -12.76 10.57
N PRO A 107 -6.68 -11.70 10.69
CA PRO A 107 -6.52 -10.72 11.75
C PRO A 107 -6.63 -11.37 13.14
N VAL A 108 -5.75 -10.98 14.07
CA VAL A 108 -5.92 -11.30 15.49
C VAL A 108 -6.94 -10.34 16.06
N VAL A 109 -8.05 -10.87 16.52
CA VAL A 109 -9.16 -10.08 17.07
C VAL A 109 -9.24 -10.33 18.57
N PRO A 110 -8.70 -9.42 19.41
CA PRO A 110 -8.87 -9.53 20.86
C PRO A 110 -10.35 -9.48 21.26
N SER A 111 -10.72 -10.25 22.27
CA SER A 111 -12.04 -10.13 22.86
C SER A 111 -12.15 -8.79 23.59
N MET A 112 -12.79 -7.84 22.97
CA MET A 112 -13.10 -6.54 23.55
C MET A 112 -14.58 -6.28 23.39
N THR A 113 -15.27 -6.09 24.51
CA THR A 113 -16.67 -5.64 24.51
C THR A 113 -16.66 -4.13 24.34
N THR A 114 -17.14 -3.66 23.20
CA THR A 114 -17.10 -2.23 22.85
C THR A 114 -18.44 -1.84 22.27
N ASP A 115 -19.00 -0.74 22.76
CA ASP A 115 -20.24 -0.17 22.24
C ASP A 115 -19.99 0.65 20.96
N ALA A 116 -21.04 0.85 20.18
CA ALA A 116 -20.97 1.56 18.90
C ALA A 116 -20.49 3.01 19.04
N LEU A 117 -20.77 3.67 20.16
CA LEU A 117 -20.35 5.06 20.38
C LEU A 117 -18.84 5.16 20.60
N THR A 118 -18.27 4.24 21.35
CA THR A 118 -16.82 4.13 21.56
C THR A 118 -16.09 3.88 20.22
N ILE A 119 -16.64 2.99 19.37
CA ILE A 119 -16.09 2.73 18.04
C ILE A 119 -16.15 3.99 17.17
N ALA A 120 -17.28 4.70 17.13
CA ALA A 120 -17.45 5.90 16.34
C ALA A 120 -16.52 7.06 16.79
N ARG A 121 -16.28 7.20 18.08
CA ARG A 121 -15.29 8.16 18.61
C ARG A 121 -13.87 7.75 18.21
N GLY A 122 -13.55 6.46 18.30
CA GLY A 122 -12.27 5.93 17.86
C GLY A 122 -12.03 6.11 16.38
N GLU A 123 -13.06 5.98 15.55
CA GLU A 123 -13.01 6.27 14.12
C GLU A 123 -12.64 7.73 13.86
N TYR A 124 -13.29 8.67 14.55
CA TYR A 124 -12.98 10.09 14.44
C TYR A 124 -11.51 10.37 14.81
N GLU A 125 -11.08 9.93 16.00
CA GLU A 125 -9.71 10.15 16.48
C GLU A 125 -8.66 9.47 15.57
N TYR A 126 -8.97 8.30 15.03
CA TYR A 126 -8.11 7.61 14.08
C TYR A 126 -7.93 8.43 12.79
N HIS A 127 -9.02 8.98 12.24
CA HIS A 127 -8.95 9.78 11.02
C HIS A 127 -8.24 11.12 11.25
N GLU A 128 -8.33 11.72 12.44
CA GLU A 128 -7.61 12.94 12.76
C GLU A 128 -6.09 12.73 12.93
N HIS A 129 -5.67 11.59 13.50
CA HIS A 129 -4.29 11.44 13.98
C HIS A 129 -3.49 10.32 13.32
N CYS A 130 -4.12 9.30 12.74
CA CYS A 130 -3.47 8.06 12.32
C CYS A 130 -3.56 7.79 10.82
N GLN A 131 -4.65 8.19 10.16
CA GLN A 131 -4.96 7.82 8.78
C GLN A 131 -3.91 8.26 7.76
N PHE A 132 -3.23 9.38 8.00
CA PHE A 132 -2.22 9.90 7.08
C PHE A 132 -1.10 8.88 6.84
N CYS A 133 -0.70 8.15 7.89
CA CYS A 133 0.34 7.13 7.80
C CYS A 133 -0.22 5.72 7.61
N HIS A 134 -1.30 5.36 8.35
CA HIS A 134 -1.85 4.00 8.40
C HIS A 134 -3.02 3.76 7.44
N GLY A 135 -3.39 4.76 6.63
CA GLY A 135 -4.45 4.67 5.64
C GLY A 135 -5.85 4.88 6.18
N ALA A 136 -6.73 5.41 5.33
CA ALA A 136 -8.14 5.59 5.66
C ALA A 136 -8.82 4.23 5.88
N GLY A 137 -9.72 4.14 6.85
CA GLY A 137 -10.40 2.89 7.19
C GLY A 137 -9.46 1.80 7.71
N VAL A 138 -8.28 2.18 8.23
CA VAL A 138 -7.23 1.28 8.75
C VAL A 138 -6.57 0.42 7.65
N ILE A 139 -6.78 0.75 6.38
CA ILE A 139 -6.24 0.00 5.24
C ILE A 139 -4.84 0.54 4.91
N GLY A 140 -3.82 -0.16 5.36
CA GLY A 140 -2.43 0.23 5.13
C GLY A 140 -2.02 0.19 3.66
N GLY A 141 -1.15 1.12 3.24
CA GLY A 141 -0.64 1.20 1.88
C GLY A 141 0.53 0.25 1.56
N GLY A 142 0.90 -0.66 2.47
CA GLY A 142 1.96 -1.65 2.27
C GLY A 142 3.37 -1.19 2.66
N VAL A 143 3.57 0.08 2.97
CA VAL A 143 4.87 0.64 3.45
C VAL A 143 4.87 0.75 4.97
N ILE A 144 3.76 1.17 5.54
CA ILE A 144 3.52 1.25 6.98
C ILE A 144 2.58 0.11 7.34
N PRO A 145 2.74 -0.50 8.54
CA PRO A 145 1.91 -1.62 8.94
C PRO A 145 0.42 -1.34 8.83
N ASP A 146 -0.30 -2.28 8.23
CA ASP A 146 -1.76 -2.32 8.23
C ASP A 146 -2.22 -2.77 9.62
N LEU A 147 -2.83 -1.86 10.37
CA LEU A 147 -3.16 -2.09 11.77
C LEU A 147 -4.29 -3.10 11.99
N ARG A 148 -5.01 -3.49 10.94
CA ARG A 148 -5.99 -4.58 11.02
C ARG A 148 -5.34 -5.93 11.30
N TYR A 149 -4.05 -6.07 10.99
CA TYR A 149 -3.25 -7.28 11.17
C TYR A 149 -2.28 -7.20 12.34
N LEU A 150 -2.56 -6.36 13.33
CA LEU A 150 -1.80 -6.37 14.57
C LEU A 150 -1.86 -7.76 15.23
N ASP A 151 -0.71 -8.26 15.64
CA ASP A 151 -0.60 -9.47 16.42
C ASP A 151 -0.95 -9.24 17.91
N GLU A 152 -0.94 -10.29 18.72
CA GLU A 152 -1.20 -10.16 20.14
C GLU A 152 -0.25 -9.20 20.85
N VAL A 153 1.02 -9.16 20.44
CA VAL A 153 2.02 -8.27 21.03
C VAL A 153 1.71 -6.82 20.68
N GLY A 154 1.37 -6.55 19.41
CA GLY A 154 0.95 -5.24 18.94
C GLY A 154 -0.27 -4.70 19.70
N HIS A 155 -1.28 -5.55 19.91
CA HIS A 155 -2.46 -5.17 20.70
C HIS A 155 -2.12 -4.90 22.18
N LYS A 156 -1.25 -5.69 22.79
CA LYS A 156 -0.83 -5.52 24.21
C LYS A 156 0.04 -4.28 24.40
N THR A 157 0.87 -3.95 23.43
CA THR A 157 1.80 -2.80 23.51
C THR A 157 1.23 -1.52 22.93
N PHE A 158 0.00 -1.54 22.42
CA PHE A 158 -0.62 -0.45 21.66
C PHE A 158 -0.51 0.92 22.36
N LEU A 159 -0.90 0.99 23.62
CA LEU A 159 -0.80 2.22 24.41
C LEU A 159 0.65 2.67 24.63
N GLY A 160 1.57 1.72 24.82
CA GLY A 160 3.00 2.00 24.92
C GLY A 160 3.58 2.57 23.63
N VAL A 161 3.08 2.12 22.47
CA VAL A 161 3.46 2.68 21.16
C VAL A 161 2.89 4.09 20.99
N ILE A 162 1.57 4.26 21.15
CA ILE A 162 0.90 5.53 20.86
C ILE A 162 1.25 6.60 21.89
N LEU A 163 1.13 6.32 23.16
CA LEU A 163 1.36 7.31 24.23
C LEU A 163 2.80 7.27 24.75
N GLY A 164 3.40 6.09 24.85
CA GLY A 164 4.75 5.91 25.37
C GLY A 164 5.88 6.15 24.36
N GLY A 165 5.57 6.23 23.06
CA GLY A 165 6.57 6.45 22.01
C GLY A 165 7.55 5.30 21.80
N MET A 166 7.16 4.05 22.08
CA MET A 166 8.02 2.86 21.95
C MET A 166 8.63 2.67 20.55
N HIS A 167 8.02 3.27 19.53
CA HIS A 167 8.47 3.19 18.13
C HIS A 167 8.92 4.53 17.55
N SER A 168 9.26 5.51 18.41
CA SER A 168 9.71 6.83 17.95
C SER A 168 10.96 6.76 17.09
N GLU A 169 11.91 5.88 17.44
CA GLU A 169 13.12 5.61 16.65
C GLU A 169 12.83 4.98 15.29
N LYS A 170 11.63 4.41 15.10
CA LYS A 170 11.15 3.82 13.84
C LYS A 170 10.26 4.77 13.05
N GLY A 171 10.12 6.02 13.48
CA GLY A 171 9.32 7.04 12.83
C GLY A 171 7.86 7.14 13.28
N MET A 172 7.40 6.30 14.23
CA MET A 172 6.08 6.41 14.83
C MET A 172 6.14 7.40 16.00
N ALA A 173 5.58 8.60 15.82
CA ALA A 173 5.58 9.63 16.86
C ALA A 173 4.79 9.23 18.12
N SER A 174 5.17 9.78 19.28
CA SER A 174 4.34 9.71 20.48
C SER A 174 3.22 10.75 20.41
N PHE A 175 2.02 10.34 20.76
CA PHE A 175 0.83 11.20 20.81
C PHE A 175 0.41 11.57 22.25
N LYS A 176 1.30 11.40 23.23
CA LYS A 176 1.02 11.64 24.66
C LYS A 176 0.52 13.08 24.97
N ASP A 177 0.97 14.05 24.17
CA ASP A 177 0.62 15.45 24.35
C ASP A 177 -0.63 15.85 23.54
N VAL A 178 -1.19 14.93 22.78
CA VAL A 178 -2.33 15.12 21.85
C VAL A 178 -3.52 14.27 22.24
N LEU A 179 -3.27 13.01 22.62
CA LEU A 179 -4.32 12.04 22.94
C LEU A 179 -4.34 11.71 24.43
N SER A 180 -5.54 11.65 24.99
CA SER A 180 -5.79 11.05 26.30
C SER A 180 -5.73 9.52 26.23
N LEU A 181 -5.61 8.88 27.39
CA LEU A 181 -5.71 7.42 27.50
C LEU A 181 -7.05 6.90 26.98
N GLU A 182 -8.16 7.64 27.23
CA GLU A 182 -9.49 7.26 26.74
C GLU A 182 -9.53 7.27 25.21
N GLN A 183 -9.06 8.33 24.56
CA GLN A 183 -9.02 8.44 23.10
C GLN A 183 -8.13 7.35 22.47
N ALA A 184 -6.97 7.05 23.06
CA ALA A 184 -6.12 5.97 22.60
C ALA A 184 -6.81 4.59 22.66
N ASN A 185 -7.59 4.32 23.74
CA ASN A 185 -8.39 3.11 23.84
C ASN A 185 -9.55 3.08 22.82
N GLN A 186 -10.18 4.21 22.54
CA GLN A 186 -11.22 4.34 21.50
C GLN A 186 -10.64 4.06 20.11
N ILE A 187 -9.45 4.56 19.78
CA ILE A 187 -8.73 4.25 18.54
C ILE A 187 -8.46 2.74 18.43
N GLN A 188 -7.98 2.11 19.49
CA GLN A 188 -7.75 0.66 19.51
C GLN A 188 -9.05 -0.12 19.26
N ALA A 189 -10.15 0.32 19.86
CA ALA A 189 -11.46 -0.28 19.64
C ALA A 189 -11.91 -0.21 18.18
N TYR A 190 -11.70 0.95 17.54
CA TYR A 190 -11.99 1.12 16.13
C TYR A 190 -11.12 0.19 15.25
N ILE A 191 -9.81 0.13 15.48
CA ILE A 191 -8.90 -0.77 14.75
C ILE A 191 -9.36 -2.22 14.86
N ILE A 192 -9.71 -2.69 16.06
CA ILE A 192 -10.23 -4.04 16.29
C ILE A 192 -11.54 -4.27 15.54
N SER A 193 -12.42 -3.26 15.47
CA SER A 193 -13.66 -3.37 14.70
C SER A 193 -13.40 -3.56 13.21
N GLN A 194 -12.42 -2.86 12.65
CA GLN A 194 -12.01 -3.00 11.25
C GLN A 194 -11.34 -4.36 10.96
N ALA A 195 -10.57 -4.88 11.90
CA ALA A 195 -9.99 -6.21 11.82
C ALA A 195 -11.08 -7.31 11.77
N LYS A 196 -12.14 -7.19 12.59
CA LYS A 196 -13.31 -8.09 12.55
C LYS A 196 -13.99 -8.11 11.19
N LEU A 197 -14.26 -6.93 10.62
CA LEU A 197 -14.90 -6.81 9.29
C LEU A 197 -14.05 -7.45 8.19
N THR A 198 -12.73 -7.36 8.29
CA THR A 198 -11.80 -7.98 7.33
C THR A 198 -11.85 -9.50 7.41
N GLY A 199 -11.88 -10.08 8.61
CA GLY A 199 -12.00 -11.54 8.81
C GLY A 199 -13.31 -12.11 8.24
N VAL A 200 -14.43 -11.48 8.52
CA VAL A 200 -15.74 -11.89 7.99
C VAL A 200 -15.80 -11.81 6.46
N SER A 201 -15.20 -10.78 5.86
CA SER A 201 -15.17 -10.64 4.39
C SER A 201 -14.32 -11.71 3.71
N GLN A 202 -13.30 -12.24 4.39
CA GLN A 202 -12.48 -13.33 3.85
C GLN A 202 -13.19 -14.68 3.90
N GLU A 203 -13.93 -14.96 4.99
CA GLU A 203 -14.72 -16.19 5.12
C GLU A 203 -15.86 -16.24 4.08
N ALA A 204 -16.54 -15.11 3.83
CA ALA A 204 -17.62 -15.01 2.85
C ALA A 204 -17.17 -15.13 1.39
N ALA A 205 -15.88 -14.99 1.10
CA ALA A 205 -15.33 -15.13 -0.26
C ALA A 205 -14.85 -16.57 -0.57
N GLU A 206 -14.89 -17.47 0.42
CA GLU A 206 -14.47 -18.87 0.31
C GLU A 206 -15.67 -19.83 0.17
N ASP A 207 -16.90 -19.37 0.40
CA ASP A 207 -18.18 -20.08 0.19
C ASP A 207 -18.77 -19.75 -1.20
#